data_e0992739f799327da6e978f83e2a2978
#
_entry.id   e0992739f799327da6e978f83e2a2978
#
_cell.length_a   1.000
_cell.length_b   1.000
_cell.length_c   1.000
_cell.angle_alpha   90.00
_cell.angle_beta   90.00
_cell.angle_gamma   90.00
#
_symmetry.space_group_name_H-M   'P 1'
#
loop_
_entity.id
_entity.type
_entity.pdbx_description
1 polymer ?
#
loop_
_entity_poly.entity_id
_entity_poly.type
_entity_poly.pdbx_seq_one_letter_code
_entity_poly.pdbx_strand_id
1 'polypeptide(L)'
;VTNPVPGTSKQLQGGWFDAGDYNKYVNFAYEPIHDLSLAYIERPEVWTDDYNIPESGNGIPDLLDEMKWELDWLRRMQLANGSMLMKVSVTDFSAASPPSADSGARRYGPAQASATRTAASMFAIAAIAYNLSGHPAMQLYADTLEQAARKAWYWLIANPAYSYYNNAGFSSANPEMNEYQQSSAQVGAAVALFALTDSITYRNYVD
;
A
#
# COMPACT_ATOMS: atom_id res chain seq x y z
N VAL A 1 1.49 -4.91 -17.15
CA VAL A 1 1.54 -3.44 -17.02
C VAL A 1 2.89 -2.94 -17.53
N THR A 2 2.88 -1.98 -18.43
CA THR A 2 4.09 -1.43 -19.06
C THR A 2 4.48 -0.09 -18.45
N ASN A 3 5.77 0.20 -18.40
CA ASN A 3 6.27 1.54 -18.12
C ASN A 3 6.05 2.43 -19.36
N PRO A 4 5.82 3.76 -19.22
CA PRO A 4 5.91 4.68 -20.34
C PRO A 4 7.27 4.63 -21.08
N VAL A 5 8.34 4.22 -20.38
CA VAL A 5 9.61 3.93 -21.01
C VAL A 5 9.52 2.61 -21.79
N PRO A 6 9.80 2.58 -23.07
CA PRO A 6 9.69 1.39 -23.89
C PRO A 6 10.50 0.20 -23.34
N GLY A 7 9.93 -1.01 -23.43
CA GLY A 7 10.63 -2.26 -23.16
C GLY A 7 10.58 -2.78 -21.72
N THR A 8 9.88 -2.11 -20.80
CA THR A 8 9.73 -2.63 -19.43
C THR A 8 8.29 -3.04 -19.13
N SER A 9 8.11 -4.18 -18.48
CA SER A 9 6.81 -4.67 -18.00
C SER A 9 6.94 -5.28 -16.60
N LYS A 10 5.86 -5.21 -15.83
CA LYS A 10 5.76 -5.79 -14.48
C LYS A 10 4.39 -6.44 -14.26
N GLN A 11 4.35 -7.44 -13.42
CA GLN A 11 3.10 -8.07 -12.95
C GLN A 11 2.57 -7.25 -11.76
N LEU A 12 1.65 -6.31 -12.05
CA LEU A 12 1.07 -5.39 -11.07
C LEU A 12 -0.46 -5.49 -11.06
N GLN A 13 -0.98 -6.70 -11.11
CA GLN A 13 -2.41 -7.01 -11.00
C GLN A 13 -2.84 -6.99 -9.52
N GLY A 14 -4.15 -6.91 -9.27
CA GLY A 14 -4.74 -6.80 -7.94
C GLY A 14 -4.85 -5.36 -7.48
N GLY A 15 -5.25 -5.18 -6.24
CA GLY A 15 -5.45 -3.89 -5.61
C GLY A 15 -6.74 -3.18 -6.01
N TRP A 16 -7.12 -2.18 -5.21
CA TRP A 16 -8.34 -1.41 -5.39
C TRP A 16 -8.21 -0.39 -6.52
N PHE A 17 -9.30 -0.16 -7.21
CA PHE A 17 -9.42 1.00 -8.09
C PHE A 17 -9.69 2.24 -7.24
N ASP A 18 -9.13 3.37 -7.66
CA ASP A 18 -9.32 4.66 -7.01
C ASP A 18 -10.79 5.13 -7.07
N ALA A 19 -11.36 5.04 -8.27
CA ALA A 19 -12.72 5.43 -8.55
C ALA A 19 -13.29 4.62 -9.73
N GLY A 20 -14.14 5.21 -10.56
CA GLY A 20 -14.65 4.58 -11.77
C GLY A 20 -13.68 4.56 -12.95
N ASP A 21 -12.46 5.03 -12.80
CA ASP A 21 -11.48 5.22 -13.88
C ASP A 21 -10.38 4.16 -13.96
N TYR A 22 -10.42 3.13 -13.13
CA TYR A 22 -9.46 2.02 -13.07
C TYR A 22 -7.98 2.39 -12.81
N ASN A 23 -7.72 3.59 -12.31
CA ASN A 23 -6.40 3.95 -11.78
C ASN A 23 -6.20 3.37 -10.37
N LYS A 24 -4.95 3.18 -10.00
CA LYS A 24 -4.53 2.71 -8.66
C LYS A 24 -3.35 3.54 -8.20
N TYR A 25 -3.51 4.19 -7.05
CA TYR A 25 -2.50 5.09 -6.51
C TYR A 25 -2.07 4.61 -5.13
N VAL A 26 -0.77 4.45 -4.93
CA VAL A 26 -0.25 4.00 -3.64
C VAL A 26 -0.64 4.97 -2.52
N ASN A 27 -0.58 6.28 -2.77
CA ASN A 27 -0.93 7.27 -1.75
C ASN A 27 -2.42 7.29 -1.40
N PHE A 28 -3.32 6.88 -2.30
CA PHE A 28 -4.75 6.88 -2.02
C PHE A 28 -5.19 5.68 -1.18
N ALA A 29 -4.43 4.60 -1.18
CA ALA A 29 -4.64 3.49 -0.27
C ALA A 29 -4.26 3.82 1.19
N TYR A 30 -3.59 4.95 1.44
CA TYR A 30 -3.05 5.29 2.75
C TYR A 30 -4.13 5.39 3.83
N GLU A 31 -5.13 6.24 3.63
CA GLU A 31 -6.23 6.40 4.59
C GLU A 31 -7.04 5.11 4.75
N PRO A 32 -7.55 4.46 3.68
CA PRO A 32 -8.32 3.23 3.83
C PRO A 32 -7.57 2.12 4.57
N ILE A 33 -6.30 1.88 4.27
CA ILE A 33 -5.52 0.84 4.97
C ILE A 33 -5.33 1.21 6.45
N HIS A 34 -5.10 2.47 6.78
CA HIS A 34 -5.00 2.92 8.17
C HIS A 34 -6.31 2.75 8.92
N ASP A 35 -7.42 3.23 8.35
CA ASP A 35 -8.74 3.17 8.98
C ASP A 35 -9.20 1.74 9.23
N LEU A 36 -9.05 0.86 8.25
CA LEU A 36 -9.40 -0.56 8.38
C LEU A 36 -8.48 -1.28 9.37
N SER A 37 -7.17 -0.98 9.36
CA SER A 37 -6.23 -1.53 10.33
C SER A 37 -6.57 -1.12 11.76
N LEU A 38 -6.84 0.18 11.98
CA LEU A 38 -7.22 0.70 13.29
C LEU A 38 -8.58 0.15 13.75
N ALA A 39 -9.57 0.06 12.86
CA ALA A 39 -10.86 -0.52 13.16
C ALA A 39 -10.73 -1.99 13.63
N TYR A 40 -9.84 -2.76 12.99
CA TYR A 40 -9.54 -4.12 13.42
C TYR A 40 -8.80 -4.16 14.76
N ILE A 41 -7.78 -3.30 14.93
CA ILE A 41 -6.97 -3.25 16.17
C ILE A 41 -7.83 -2.87 17.38
N GLU A 42 -8.75 -1.92 17.21
CA GLU A 42 -9.62 -1.45 18.30
C GLU A 42 -10.66 -2.48 18.73
N ARG A 43 -11.23 -3.22 17.79
CA ARG A 43 -12.34 -4.15 18.05
C ARG A 43 -12.25 -5.40 17.18
N PRO A 44 -11.23 -6.25 17.33
CA PRO A 44 -11.04 -7.43 16.48
C PRO A 44 -12.22 -8.43 16.57
N GLU A 45 -12.92 -8.48 17.71
CA GLU A 45 -13.99 -9.42 17.96
C GLU A 45 -15.30 -9.14 17.20
N VAL A 46 -15.43 -7.96 16.57
CA VAL A 46 -16.65 -7.64 15.80
C VAL A 46 -16.54 -8.03 14.32
N TRP A 47 -15.33 -8.33 13.86
CA TRP A 47 -15.07 -8.68 12.46
C TRP A 47 -15.17 -10.20 12.26
N THR A 48 -16.11 -10.61 11.45
CA THR A 48 -16.43 -12.03 11.20
C THR A 48 -15.94 -12.48 9.83
N ASP A 49 -16.10 -13.79 9.56
CA ASP A 49 -15.71 -14.46 8.32
C ASP A 49 -16.98 -14.88 7.51
N ASP A 50 -17.99 -13.98 7.44
CA ASP A 50 -19.28 -14.27 6.80
C ASP A 50 -19.93 -13.08 6.10
N TYR A 51 -19.15 -12.08 5.66
CA TYR A 51 -19.67 -10.92 4.92
C TYR A 51 -19.94 -11.21 3.43
N ASN A 52 -19.81 -12.48 3.01
CA ASN A 52 -20.11 -12.93 1.65
C ASN A 52 -19.17 -12.32 0.59
N ILE A 53 -17.90 -12.20 0.91
CA ILE A 53 -16.82 -11.98 -0.07
C ILE A 53 -16.32 -13.34 -0.59
N PRO A 54 -15.54 -13.39 -1.67
CA PRO A 54 -15.04 -14.66 -2.22
C PRO A 54 -14.25 -15.52 -1.23
N GLU A 55 -13.58 -14.91 -0.27
CA GLU A 55 -12.75 -15.54 0.76
C GLU A 55 -13.52 -16.00 1.99
N SER A 56 -14.78 -15.56 2.20
CA SER A 56 -15.59 -15.89 3.40
C SER A 56 -15.62 -17.38 3.69
N GLY A 57 -15.49 -17.75 4.94
CA GLY A 57 -15.51 -19.14 5.41
C GLY A 57 -14.13 -19.79 5.46
N ASN A 58 -13.04 -19.03 5.34
CA ASN A 58 -11.68 -19.56 5.40
C ASN A 58 -11.06 -19.54 6.81
N GLY A 59 -11.77 -19.01 7.81
CA GLY A 59 -11.33 -18.86 9.20
C GLY A 59 -10.54 -17.59 9.48
N ILE A 60 -10.50 -16.66 8.52
CA ILE A 60 -9.88 -15.35 8.63
C ILE A 60 -11.00 -14.29 8.55
N PRO A 61 -11.02 -13.28 9.41
CA PRO A 61 -12.00 -12.21 9.27
C PRO A 61 -11.94 -11.56 7.87
N ASP A 62 -13.10 -11.45 7.23
CA ASP A 62 -13.23 -10.93 5.86
C ASP A 62 -12.62 -9.54 5.66
N LEU A 63 -12.58 -8.70 6.71
CA LEU A 63 -11.90 -7.41 6.69
C LEU A 63 -10.39 -7.57 6.39
N LEU A 64 -9.75 -8.57 6.98
CA LEU A 64 -8.33 -8.83 6.75
C LEU A 64 -8.09 -9.39 5.35
N ASP A 65 -8.98 -10.23 4.84
CA ASP A 65 -8.89 -10.75 3.48
C ASP A 65 -9.05 -9.62 2.44
N GLU A 66 -10.01 -8.71 2.64
CA GLU A 66 -10.18 -7.54 1.78
C GLU A 66 -8.95 -6.63 1.80
N MET A 67 -8.43 -6.33 2.99
CA MET A 67 -7.18 -5.56 3.12
C MET A 67 -6.00 -6.25 2.44
N LYS A 68 -5.94 -7.58 2.51
CA LYS A 68 -4.88 -8.37 1.89
C LYS A 68 -4.84 -8.20 0.37
N TRP A 69 -5.98 -8.05 -0.27
CA TRP A 69 -6.07 -7.79 -1.72
C TRP A 69 -5.30 -6.54 -2.13
N GLU A 70 -5.45 -5.46 -1.38
CA GLU A 70 -4.70 -4.21 -1.61
C GLU A 70 -3.23 -4.34 -1.20
N LEU A 71 -2.96 -4.88 -0.02
CA LEU A 71 -1.60 -5.03 0.51
C LEU A 71 -0.73 -5.92 -0.38
N ASP A 72 -1.29 -6.96 -0.99
CA ASP A 72 -0.57 -7.79 -1.95
C ASP A 72 -0.22 -7.02 -3.23
N TRP A 73 -1.09 -6.11 -3.67
CA TRP A 73 -0.75 -5.22 -4.77
C TRP A 73 0.33 -4.22 -4.36
N LEU A 74 0.22 -3.59 -3.20
CA LEU A 74 1.25 -2.68 -2.67
C LEU A 74 2.61 -3.37 -2.58
N ARG A 75 2.67 -4.62 -2.16
CA ARG A 75 3.91 -5.41 -2.14
C ARG A 75 4.50 -5.64 -3.53
N ARG A 76 3.66 -5.81 -4.57
CA ARG A 76 4.13 -5.88 -5.97
C ARG A 76 4.65 -4.54 -6.47
N MET A 77 4.16 -3.42 -5.92
CA MET A 77 4.64 -2.08 -6.22
C MET A 77 5.99 -1.77 -5.56
N GLN A 78 6.41 -2.53 -4.54
CA GLN A 78 7.71 -2.34 -3.90
C GLN A 78 8.84 -2.91 -4.75
N LEU A 79 9.88 -2.11 -4.97
CA LEU A 79 11.10 -2.54 -5.65
C LEU A 79 12.05 -3.26 -4.68
N ALA A 80 13.01 -4.00 -5.23
CA ALA A 80 13.98 -4.76 -4.44
C ALA A 80 14.78 -3.91 -3.45
N ASN A 81 15.03 -2.64 -3.79
CA ASN A 81 15.72 -1.67 -2.92
C ASN A 81 14.83 -1.06 -1.83
N GLY A 82 13.53 -1.39 -1.80
CA GLY A 82 12.57 -0.89 -0.81
C GLY A 82 11.72 0.30 -1.25
N SER A 83 12.09 1.01 -2.33
CA SER A 83 11.28 2.10 -2.85
C SER A 83 9.98 1.61 -3.49
N MET A 84 8.97 2.49 -3.55
CA MET A 84 7.65 2.17 -4.08
C MET A 84 7.40 2.85 -5.42
N LEU A 85 6.93 2.08 -6.39
CA LEU A 85 6.30 2.65 -7.59
C LEU A 85 5.07 3.46 -7.16
N MET A 86 4.80 4.58 -7.84
CA MET A 86 3.77 5.51 -7.37
C MET A 86 2.35 5.08 -7.71
N LYS A 87 2.14 4.51 -8.89
CA LYS A 87 0.79 4.18 -9.40
C LYS A 87 0.80 3.19 -10.54
N VAL A 88 -0.35 2.57 -10.78
CA VAL A 88 -0.75 1.96 -12.06
C VAL A 88 -1.89 2.78 -12.63
N SER A 89 -1.76 3.28 -13.84
CA SER A 89 -2.71 4.20 -14.45
C SER A 89 -3.12 3.73 -15.84
N VAL A 90 -4.34 4.06 -16.20
CA VAL A 90 -4.84 3.99 -17.58
C VAL A 90 -4.33 5.17 -18.41
N THR A 91 -4.39 5.05 -19.72
CA THR A 91 -4.05 6.16 -20.64
C THR A 91 -5.25 7.00 -21.00
N ASP A 92 -6.44 6.51 -20.74
CA ASP A 92 -7.72 7.18 -20.98
C ASP A 92 -8.62 6.97 -19.74
N PHE A 93 -9.25 8.04 -19.26
CA PHE A 93 -10.21 7.98 -18.16
C PHE A 93 -11.56 7.39 -18.54
N SER A 94 -11.83 7.21 -19.83
CA SER A 94 -13.05 6.59 -20.33
C SER A 94 -13.02 5.09 -20.08
N ALA A 95 -13.45 4.69 -18.90
CA ALA A 95 -13.46 3.28 -18.53
C ALA A 95 -14.66 2.54 -19.12
N ALA A 96 -14.42 1.39 -19.73
CA ALA A 96 -15.48 0.48 -20.14
C ALA A 96 -16.13 -0.19 -18.92
N SER A 97 -17.43 -0.43 -18.95
CA SER A 97 -18.15 -1.17 -17.93
C SER A 97 -18.66 -2.50 -18.51
N PRO A 98 -18.45 -3.64 -17.83
CA PRO A 98 -17.71 -3.84 -16.58
C PRO A 98 -16.19 -3.69 -16.75
N PRO A 99 -15.40 -3.64 -15.66
CA PRO A 99 -13.93 -3.50 -15.72
C PRO A 99 -13.23 -4.53 -16.62
N SER A 100 -13.78 -5.73 -16.74
CA SER A 100 -13.28 -6.79 -17.62
C SER A 100 -13.39 -6.49 -19.12
N ALA A 101 -14.24 -5.52 -19.50
CA ALA A 101 -14.38 -5.09 -20.88
C ALA A 101 -13.35 -4.02 -21.29
N ASP A 102 -12.62 -3.45 -20.33
CA ASP A 102 -11.60 -2.47 -20.62
C ASP A 102 -10.31 -3.13 -21.11
N SER A 103 -9.98 -2.91 -22.36
CA SER A 103 -8.74 -3.36 -23.02
C SER A 103 -7.65 -2.30 -23.05
N GLY A 104 -7.86 -1.16 -22.40
CA GLY A 104 -6.93 -0.04 -22.38
C GLY A 104 -5.56 -0.41 -21.78
N ALA A 105 -4.50 0.20 -22.30
CA ALA A 105 -3.15 -0.04 -21.80
C ALA A 105 -3.01 0.44 -20.36
N ARG A 106 -2.45 -0.43 -19.50
CA ARG A 106 -2.09 -0.10 -18.12
C ARG A 106 -0.61 0.25 -18.06
N ARG A 107 -0.29 1.35 -17.43
CA ARG A 107 1.09 1.83 -17.27
C ARG A 107 1.41 2.06 -15.79
N TYR A 108 2.65 1.83 -15.40
CA TYR A 108 3.11 2.12 -14.04
C TYR A 108 4.09 3.30 -14.03
N GLY A 109 4.00 4.13 -13.00
CA GLY A 109 4.90 5.26 -12.81
C GLY A 109 6.20 4.87 -12.13
N PRO A 110 7.20 5.78 -12.08
CA PRO A 110 8.46 5.55 -11.41
C PRO A 110 8.28 5.42 -9.89
N ALA A 111 9.34 4.98 -9.20
CA ALA A 111 9.38 5.00 -7.75
C ALA A 111 9.50 6.44 -7.22
N GLN A 112 8.80 6.71 -6.11
CA GLN A 112 8.72 8.04 -5.50
C GLN A 112 8.84 7.97 -3.98
N ALA A 113 9.42 9.00 -3.37
CA ALA A 113 9.56 9.07 -1.92
C ALA A 113 8.19 9.21 -1.22
N SER A 114 7.24 9.94 -1.80
CA SER A 114 5.89 10.06 -1.25
C SER A 114 5.20 8.69 -1.14
N ALA A 115 5.17 7.91 -2.22
CA ALA A 115 4.61 6.56 -2.22
C ALA A 115 5.37 5.61 -1.28
N THR A 116 6.68 5.79 -1.12
CA THR A 116 7.47 4.96 -0.20
C THR A 116 7.16 5.27 1.26
N ARG A 117 6.92 6.56 1.62
CA ARG A 117 6.54 6.97 2.97
C ARG A 117 5.17 6.41 3.37
N THR A 118 4.17 6.57 2.52
CA THR A 118 2.83 6.04 2.78
C THR A 118 2.84 4.52 2.89
N ALA A 119 3.52 3.84 1.98
CA ALA A 119 3.60 2.37 2.01
C ALA A 119 4.34 1.85 3.25
N ALA A 120 5.41 2.50 3.69
CA ALA A 120 6.09 2.13 4.93
C ALA A 120 5.12 2.13 6.13
N SER A 121 4.28 3.17 6.21
CA SER A 121 3.28 3.30 7.26
C SER A 121 2.16 2.27 7.12
N MET A 122 1.61 2.09 5.91
CA MET A 122 0.56 1.10 5.64
C MET A 122 1.01 -0.32 5.99
N PHE A 123 2.18 -0.73 5.54
CA PHE A 123 2.72 -2.07 5.85
C PHE A 123 2.92 -2.27 7.34
N ALA A 124 3.42 -1.25 8.06
CA ALA A 124 3.68 -1.36 9.48
C ALA A 124 2.39 -1.46 10.30
N ILE A 125 1.40 -0.59 10.06
CA ILE A 125 0.12 -0.64 10.79
C ILE A 125 -0.67 -1.91 10.46
N ALA A 126 -0.69 -2.33 9.21
CA ALA A 126 -1.33 -3.57 8.82
C ALA A 126 -0.67 -4.79 9.48
N ALA A 127 0.67 -4.83 9.58
CA ALA A 127 1.35 -5.90 10.28
C ALA A 127 0.89 -6.06 11.74
N ILE A 128 0.60 -4.95 12.44
CA ILE A 128 0.02 -4.98 13.79
C ILE A 128 -1.36 -5.66 13.76
N ALA A 129 -2.23 -5.24 12.84
CA ALA A 129 -3.57 -5.81 12.72
C ALA A 129 -3.54 -7.32 12.42
N TYR A 130 -2.71 -7.74 11.48
CA TYR A 130 -2.58 -9.17 11.12
C TYR A 130 -1.98 -10.01 12.24
N ASN A 131 -1.01 -9.49 13.00
CA ASN A 131 -0.48 -10.17 14.19
C ASN A 131 -1.55 -10.38 15.27
N LEU A 132 -2.42 -9.38 15.45
CA LEU A 132 -3.49 -9.43 16.46
C LEU A 132 -4.54 -10.51 16.15
N SER A 133 -4.68 -10.92 14.88
CA SER A 133 -5.64 -11.96 14.49
C SER A 133 -5.40 -13.31 15.17
N GLY A 134 -4.17 -13.59 15.57
CA GLY A 134 -3.77 -14.87 16.15
C GLY A 134 -3.77 -16.04 15.16
N HIS A 135 -4.23 -15.85 13.91
CA HIS A 135 -4.25 -16.89 12.91
C HIS A 135 -2.84 -17.14 12.34
N PRO A 136 -2.33 -18.39 12.33
CA PRO A 136 -0.93 -18.65 11.96
C PRO A 136 -0.53 -18.15 10.56
N ALA A 137 -1.40 -18.29 9.57
CA ALA A 137 -1.13 -17.79 8.21
C ALA A 137 -1.05 -16.24 8.17
N MET A 138 -1.85 -15.57 9.00
CA MET A 138 -1.86 -14.11 9.09
C MET A 138 -0.65 -13.58 9.85
N GLN A 139 -0.15 -14.31 10.83
CA GLN A 139 1.11 -13.98 11.51
C GLN A 139 2.30 -14.05 10.53
N LEU A 140 2.38 -15.09 9.69
CA LEU A 140 3.41 -15.17 8.63
C LEU A 140 3.27 -14.04 7.60
N TYR A 141 2.03 -13.63 7.32
CA TYR A 141 1.78 -12.48 6.45
C TYR A 141 2.20 -11.16 7.11
N ALA A 142 1.94 -10.99 8.39
CA ALA A 142 2.40 -9.85 9.19
C ALA A 142 3.93 -9.71 9.16
N ASP A 143 4.68 -10.81 9.33
CA ASP A 143 6.14 -10.80 9.20
C ASP A 143 6.59 -10.31 7.82
N THR A 144 5.85 -10.68 6.79
CA THR A 144 6.14 -10.24 5.42
C THR A 144 5.88 -8.73 5.25
N LEU A 145 4.82 -8.20 5.85
CA LEU A 145 4.50 -6.78 5.86
C LEU A 145 5.52 -5.98 6.68
N GLU A 146 5.92 -6.48 7.84
CA GLU A 146 6.98 -5.86 8.65
C GLU A 146 8.28 -5.75 7.85
N GLN A 147 8.69 -6.80 7.17
CA GLN A 147 9.88 -6.76 6.31
C GLN A 147 9.75 -5.74 5.18
N ALA A 148 8.57 -5.62 4.56
CA ALA A 148 8.31 -4.63 3.53
C ALA A 148 8.38 -3.20 4.10
N ALA A 149 7.79 -2.96 5.28
CA ALA A 149 7.87 -1.69 5.98
C ALA A 149 9.32 -1.30 6.31
N ARG A 150 10.10 -2.24 6.86
CA ARG A 150 11.53 -2.02 7.16
C ARG A 150 12.34 -1.69 5.90
N LYS A 151 12.12 -2.38 4.79
CA LYS A 151 12.81 -2.08 3.52
C LYS A 151 12.49 -0.67 3.02
N ALA A 152 11.21 -0.28 3.06
CA ALA A 152 10.80 1.08 2.71
C ALA A 152 11.43 2.11 3.66
N TRP A 153 11.41 1.86 4.95
CA TRP A 153 12.05 2.70 5.97
C TRP A 153 13.53 2.94 5.70
N TYR A 154 14.32 1.87 5.51
CA TYR A 154 15.75 2.00 5.26
C TYR A 154 16.05 2.74 3.96
N TRP A 155 15.22 2.53 2.93
CA TRP A 155 15.35 3.31 1.71
C TRP A 155 15.09 4.81 1.98
N LEU A 156 14.09 5.16 2.76
CA LEU A 156 13.78 6.57 3.11
C LEU A 156 14.90 7.23 3.91
N ILE A 157 15.50 6.53 4.85
CA ILE A 157 16.64 7.06 5.61
C ILE A 157 17.85 7.33 4.68
N ALA A 158 18.07 6.47 3.70
CA ALA A 158 19.13 6.67 2.70
C ALA A 158 18.77 7.72 1.63
N ASN A 159 17.47 8.03 1.44
CA ASN A 159 16.96 8.94 0.43
C ASN A 159 15.97 9.95 1.06
N PRO A 160 16.44 10.88 1.91
CA PRO A 160 15.55 11.73 2.71
C PRO A 160 14.82 12.81 1.91
N ALA A 161 15.26 13.11 0.69
CA ALA A 161 14.65 14.15 -0.15
C ALA A 161 13.18 13.82 -0.47
N TYR A 162 12.34 14.85 -0.49
CA TYR A 162 10.98 14.70 -0.98
C TYR A 162 10.98 14.51 -2.49
N SER A 163 10.13 13.64 -2.98
CA SER A 163 9.86 13.50 -4.40
C SER A 163 8.36 13.28 -4.62
N TYR A 164 7.90 13.69 -5.79
CA TYR A 164 6.49 13.84 -6.11
C TYR A 164 6.15 13.01 -7.35
N TYR A 165 4.87 12.82 -7.61
CA TYR A 165 4.42 12.10 -8.79
C TYR A 165 4.97 12.72 -10.06
N ASN A 166 5.57 11.87 -10.86
CA ASN A 166 5.93 12.21 -12.23
C ASN A 166 4.86 11.65 -13.17
N ASN A 167 4.03 12.54 -13.71
CA ASN A 167 2.94 12.19 -14.62
C ASN A 167 3.34 12.18 -16.10
N ALA A 168 4.64 12.26 -16.43
CA ALA A 168 5.10 12.16 -17.80
C ALA A 168 4.70 10.79 -18.42
N GLY A 169 3.98 10.83 -19.52
CA GLY A 169 3.46 9.64 -20.21
C GLY A 169 2.15 9.07 -19.64
N PHE A 170 1.52 9.79 -18.70
CA PHE A 170 0.17 9.49 -18.20
C PHE A 170 -0.80 10.60 -18.55
N SER A 171 -2.06 10.26 -18.75
CA SER A 171 -3.13 11.25 -18.95
C SER A 171 -3.68 11.83 -17.64
N SER A 172 -3.35 11.22 -16.51
CA SER A 172 -3.85 11.61 -15.20
C SER A 172 -2.84 12.48 -14.43
N ALA A 173 -3.28 13.64 -13.98
CA ALA A 173 -2.58 14.48 -13.02
C ALA A 173 -3.30 14.39 -11.67
N ASN A 174 -2.68 13.73 -10.69
CA ASN A 174 -3.25 13.60 -9.37
C ASN A 174 -2.66 14.63 -8.42
N PRO A 175 -3.43 15.10 -7.44
CA PRO A 175 -2.89 15.81 -6.30
C PRO A 175 -1.81 14.95 -5.64
N GLU A 176 -0.66 15.55 -5.37
CA GLU A 176 0.42 14.90 -4.66
C GLU A 176 0.44 15.33 -3.21
N MET A 177 0.92 14.47 -2.34
CA MET A 177 1.14 14.80 -0.93
C MET A 177 2.21 15.87 -0.79
N ASN A 178 1.91 16.92 -0.03
CA ASN A 178 2.90 17.93 0.30
C ASN A 178 3.94 17.40 1.32
N GLU A 179 4.97 18.17 1.62
CA GLU A 179 6.06 17.75 2.51
C GLU A 179 5.57 17.43 3.93
N TYR A 180 4.60 18.17 4.44
CA TYR A 180 4.00 17.89 5.75
C TYR A 180 3.31 16.52 5.78
N GLN A 181 2.49 16.23 4.79
CA GLN A 181 1.79 14.96 4.68
C GLN A 181 2.78 13.78 4.51
N GLN A 182 3.81 13.96 3.68
CA GLN A 182 4.86 12.96 3.50
C GLN A 182 5.63 12.72 4.82
N SER A 183 5.96 13.78 5.55
CA SER A 183 6.62 13.67 6.87
C SER A 183 5.72 12.98 7.88
N SER A 184 4.44 13.35 7.93
CA SER A 184 3.45 12.71 8.82
C SER A 184 3.34 11.21 8.56
N ALA A 185 3.30 10.79 7.30
CA ALA A 185 3.30 9.37 6.94
C ALA A 185 4.57 8.66 7.40
N GLN A 186 5.73 9.31 7.30
CA GLN A 186 6.99 8.72 7.78
C GLN A 186 7.05 8.62 9.30
N VAL A 187 6.52 9.61 10.03
CA VAL A 187 6.36 9.52 11.50
C VAL A 187 5.40 8.38 11.86
N GLY A 188 4.28 8.24 11.16
CA GLY A 188 3.36 7.12 11.33
C GLY A 188 4.05 5.76 11.15
N ALA A 189 4.90 5.64 10.12
CA ALA A 189 5.71 4.43 9.92
C ALA A 189 6.66 4.16 11.09
N ALA A 190 7.32 5.21 11.62
CA ALA A 190 8.22 5.06 12.77
C ALA A 190 7.48 4.60 14.03
N VAL A 191 6.31 5.18 14.31
CA VAL A 191 5.46 4.80 15.44
C VAL A 191 5.02 3.34 15.33
N ALA A 192 4.49 2.92 14.18
CA ALA A 192 4.03 1.55 13.97
C ALA A 192 5.19 0.54 14.00
N LEU A 193 6.34 0.86 13.39
CA LEU A 193 7.53 0.01 13.45
C LEU A 193 8.11 -0.08 14.86
N PHE A 194 8.02 0.99 15.66
CA PHE A 194 8.40 0.92 17.09
C PHE A 194 7.45 0.00 17.86
N ALA A 195 6.14 0.13 17.65
CA ALA A 195 5.14 -0.74 18.29
C ALA A 195 5.32 -2.23 17.94
N LEU A 196 5.74 -2.53 16.70
CA LEU A 196 6.01 -3.89 16.24
C LEU A 196 7.30 -4.49 16.81
N THR A 197 8.33 -3.67 17.05
CA THR A 197 9.71 -4.17 17.14
C THR A 197 10.42 -3.77 18.41
N ASP A 198 9.84 -2.84 19.16
CA ASP A 198 10.46 -2.18 20.35
C ASP A 198 11.87 -1.60 20.07
N SER A 199 12.16 -1.31 18.79
CA SER A 199 13.48 -0.83 18.40
C SER A 199 13.63 0.66 18.62
N ILE A 200 14.62 1.04 19.43
CA ILE A 200 14.98 2.42 19.73
C ILE A 200 15.27 3.27 18.46
N THR A 201 15.64 2.64 17.36
CA THR A 201 15.90 3.33 16.09
C THR A 201 14.67 4.08 15.58
N TYR A 202 13.49 3.49 15.70
CA TYR A 202 12.24 4.09 15.26
C TYR A 202 11.74 5.14 16.26
N ARG A 203 11.87 4.86 17.54
CA ARG A 203 11.54 5.82 18.61
C ARG A 203 12.34 7.11 18.46
N ASN A 204 13.65 7.02 18.29
CA ASN A 204 14.53 8.20 18.17
C ASN A 204 14.23 9.05 16.94
N TYR A 205 13.46 8.55 15.98
CA TYR A 205 13.00 9.33 14.83
C TYR A 205 11.79 10.21 15.18
N VAL A 206 11.01 9.80 16.18
CA VAL A 206 9.79 10.52 16.62
C VAL A 206 10.12 11.57 17.68
N ASP A 207 11.11 11.29 18.57
CA ASP A 207 11.60 12.20 19.63
C ASP A 207 12.45 13.34 19.05
#